data_feeb9f35854eb7e5492600e25e49b0c4
#
_entry.id   feeb9f35854eb7e5492600e25e49b0c4
#
_cell.length_a   1.000
_cell.length_b   1.000
_cell.length_c   1.000
_cell.angle_alpha   90.00
_cell.angle_beta   90.00
_cell.angle_gamma   90.00
#
_symmetry.space_group_name_H-M   'P 1'
#
loop_
_entity.id
_entity.type
_entity.pdbx_description
1 polymer ?
#
loop_
_entity_poly.entity_id
_entity_poly.type
_entity_poly.pdbx_seq_one_letter_code
_entity_poly.pdbx_strand_id
1 'polypeptide(L)'
;EGAGKSSAIAVIENILKKQGIDYVNTREPGGTPLAESLRDMVKSVDHQEKLTIETELLLMYASRSQLLANKILPALAEGKWVIGDRHDLSSRAYQGGGRGFDENIMDTISNITLKGFRPDITLYLDIDPHIGLSRAKARGDLDRIELEQMEFFIRVHNKYRELAAQDTSIVTVNAAQTMLAVHQDIEQAVVKFIAQADLD
;
A
#
# COMPACT_ATOMS: atom_id res chain seq x y z
N GLU A 1 8.48 -5.17 0.10
CA GLU A 1 8.56 -5.65 -1.28
C GLU A 1 8.54 -7.17 -1.32
N GLY A 2 8.17 -7.77 -2.48
CA GLY A 2 8.19 -9.24 -2.64
C GLY A 2 7.21 -10.04 -1.76
N ALA A 3 6.30 -9.39 -1.03
CA ALA A 3 5.38 -10.03 -0.09
C ALA A 3 4.18 -10.75 -0.77
N GLY A 4 4.02 -10.67 -2.10
CA GLY A 4 2.94 -11.35 -2.82
C GLY A 4 1.66 -10.53 -2.98
N LYS A 5 1.73 -9.19 -2.98
CA LYS A 5 0.57 -8.28 -3.11
C LYS A 5 -0.34 -8.59 -4.30
N SER A 6 0.23 -8.82 -5.48
CA SER A 6 -0.58 -9.13 -6.68
C SER A 6 -1.38 -10.42 -6.54
N SER A 7 -0.81 -11.45 -5.89
CA SER A 7 -1.50 -12.70 -5.58
C SER A 7 -2.61 -12.47 -4.55
N ALA A 8 -2.35 -11.66 -3.52
CA ALA A 8 -3.34 -11.28 -2.52
C ALA A 8 -4.54 -10.55 -3.16
N ILE A 9 -4.29 -9.59 -4.05
CA ILE A 9 -5.33 -8.86 -4.78
C ILE A 9 -6.19 -9.83 -5.59
N ALA A 10 -5.60 -10.78 -6.30
CA ALA A 10 -6.35 -11.77 -7.07
C ALA A 10 -7.28 -12.64 -6.19
N VAL A 11 -6.85 -12.98 -4.96
CA VAL A 11 -7.69 -13.68 -3.98
C VAL A 11 -8.89 -12.80 -3.58
N ILE A 12 -8.64 -11.53 -3.24
CA ILE A 12 -9.69 -10.58 -2.85
C ILE A 12 -10.71 -10.40 -3.99
N GLU A 13 -10.22 -10.15 -5.21
CA GLU A 13 -11.09 -10.02 -6.40
C GLU A 13 -12.00 -11.23 -6.60
N ASN A 14 -11.45 -12.44 -6.43
CA ASN A 14 -12.22 -13.67 -6.58
C ASN A 14 -13.32 -13.79 -5.50
N ILE A 15 -13.03 -13.36 -4.27
CA ILE A 15 -14.02 -13.34 -3.19
C ILE A 15 -15.14 -12.36 -3.51
N LEU A 16 -14.82 -11.11 -3.88
CA LEU A 16 -15.81 -10.09 -4.20
C LEU A 16 -16.69 -10.51 -5.40
N LYS A 17 -16.10 -11.09 -6.44
CA LYS A 17 -16.83 -11.64 -7.59
C LYS A 17 -17.83 -12.74 -7.17
N LYS A 18 -17.40 -13.66 -6.30
CA LYS A 18 -18.29 -14.73 -5.78
C LYS A 18 -19.45 -14.20 -4.95
N GLN A 19 -19.25 -13.08 -4.26
CA GLN A 19 -20.27 -12.41 -3.46
C GLN A 19 -21.14 -11.44 -4.27
N GLY A 20 -20.85 -11.24 -5.56
CA GLY A 20 -21.57 -10.28 -6.42
C GLY A 20 -21.31 -8.82 -6.05
N ILE A 21 -20.19 -8.52 -5.40
CA ILE A 21 -19.81 -7.18 -4.99
C ILE A 21 -19.03 -6.49 -6.12
N ASP A 22 -19.55 -5.35 -6.58
CA ASP A 22 -18.86 -4.52 -7.57
C ASP A 22 -17.66 -3.81 -6.96
N TYR A 23 -16.54 -3.78 -7.69
CA TYR A 23 -15.32 -3.17 -7.19
C TYR A 23 -14.47 -2.54 -8.30
N VAL A 24 -13.56 -1.67 -7.89
CA VAL A 24 -12.48 -1.13 -8.72
C VAL A 24 -11.14 -1.39 -8.08
N ASN A 25 -10.12 -1.64 -8.92
CA ASN A 25 -8.73 -1.76 -8.46
C ASN A 25 -8.01 -0.44 -8.65
N THR A 26 -7.12 -0.16 -7.70
CA THR A 26 -6.19 0.96 -7.78
C THR A 26 -4.85 0.60 -7.15
N ARG A 27 -3.86 1.48 -7.34
CA ARG A 27 -2.52 1.32 -6.76
C ARG A 27 -1.91 2.67 -6.44
N GLU A 28 -1.01 2.69 -5.47
CA GLU A 28 -0.23 3.86 -5.12
C GLU A 28 1.29 3.61 -5.17
N PRO A 29 2.05 4.61 -5.62
CA PRO A 29 1.59 5.79 -6.36
C PRO A 29 1.01 5.41 -7.72
N GLY A 30 0.09 6.22 -8.29
CA GLY A 30 -0.53 5.98 -9.59
C GLY A 30 -2.05 5.89 -9.56
N GLY A 31 -2.62 5.20 -10.54
CA GLY A 31 -4.05 4.88 -10.62
C GLY A 31 -4.92 5.89 -11.39
N THR A 32 -4.40 7.07 -11.73
CA THR A 32 -4.99 8.05 -12.67
C THR A 32 -3.90 8.59 -13.58
N PRO A 33 -4.22 9.18 -14.75
CA PRO A 33 -3.19 9.64 -15.70
C PRO A 33 -2.13 10.55 -15.08
N LEU A 34 -2.55 11.57 -14.31
CA LEU A 34 -1.60 12.45 -13.63
C LEU A 34 -0.85 11.75 -12.50
N ALA A 35 -1.53 10.90 -11.73
CA ALA A 35 -0.88 10.14 -10.66
C ALA A 35 0.15 9.13 -11.21
N GLU A 36 -0.05 8.57 -12.41
CA GLU A 36 0.95 7.72 -13.08
C GLU A 36 2.19 8.54 -13.49
N SER A 37 2.01 9.76 -14.01
CA SER A 37 3.15 10.64 -14.30
C SER A 37 3.98 10.94 -13.03
N LEU A 38 3.32 11.18 -11.90
CA LEU A 38 3.99 11.38 -10.61
C LEU A 38 4.69 10.09 -10.12
N ARG A 39 4.09 8.93 -10.36
CA ARG A 39 4.70 7.62 -10.09
C ARG A 39 6.00 7.45 -10.88
N ASP A 40 5.97 7.76 -12.17
CA ASP A 40 7.16 7.64 -13.04
C ASP A 40 8.29 8.52 -12.50
N MET A 41 8.00 9.75 -12.06
CA MET A 41 9.00 10.61 -11.42
C MET A 41 9.58 10.00 -10.14
N VAL A 42 8.77 9.38 -9.29
CA VAL A 42 9.24 8.75 -8.04
C VAL A 42 10.11 7.52 -8.31
N LYS A 43 9.74 6.71 -9.29
CA LYS A 43 10.32 5.37 -9.52
C LYS A 43 11.50 5.37 -10.47
N SER A 44 11.64 6.40 -11.33
CA SER A 44 12.71 6.47 -12.31
C SER A 44 14.09 6.39 -11.65
N VAL A 45 14.98 5.64 -12.29
CA VAL A 45 16.41 5.56 -11.97
C VAL A 45 17.26 6.52 -12.83
N ASP A 46 16.65 7.13 -13.86
CA ASP A 46 17.34 7.91 -14.91
C ASP A 46 17.32 9.42 -14.65
N HIS A 47 17.13 9.85 -13.39
CA HIS A 47 17.20 11.26 -13.05
C HIS A 47 18.62 11.80 -13.22
N GLN A 48 18.76 12.97 -13.87
CA GLN A 48 20.03 13.67 -13.99
C GLN A 48 20.51 14.27 -12.66
N GLU A 49 19.62 14.38 -11.69
CA GLU A 49 19.87 14.88 -10.33
C GLU A 49 19.29 13.92 -9.30
N LYS A 50 19.79 13.99 -8.07
CA LYS A 50 19.27 13.15 -6.97
C LYS A 50 17.91 13.67 -6.52
N LEU A 51 16.88 12.81 -6.57
CA LEU A 51 15.58 13.09 -5.98
C LEU A 51 15.74 13.23 -4.45
N THR A 52 15.40 14.40 -3.89
CA THR A 52 15.44 14.60 -2.44
C THR A 52 14.33 13.82 -1.74
N ILE A 53 14.53 13.53 -0.46
CA ILE A 53 13.51 12.80 0.32
C ILE A 53 12.24 13.62 0.49
N GLU A 54 12.33 14.95 0.55
CA GLU A 54 11.18 15.86 0.59
C GLU A 54 10.40 15.82 -0.72
N THR A 55 11.08 15.84 -1.86
CA THR A 55 10.45 15.72 -3.18
C THR A 55 9.77 14.36 -3.31
N GLU A 56 10.42 13.27 -2.88
CA GLU A 56 9.80 11.93 -2.85
C GLU A 56 8.50 11.95 -2.04
N LEU A 57 8.52 12.49 -0.82
CA LEU A 57 7.36 12.59 0.06
C LEU A 57 6.22 13.38 -0.61
N LEU A 58 6.52 14.55 -1.15
CA LEU A 58 5.53 15.42 -1.79
C LEU A 58 4.91 14.77 -3.03
N LEU A 59 5.70 14.10 -3.87
CA LEU A 59 5.21 13.39 -5.06
C LEU A 59 4.30 12.21 -4.67
N MET A 60 4.63 11.47 -3.60
CA MET A 60 3.79 10.38 -3.10
C MET A 60 2.41 10.89 -2.66
N TYR A 61 2.35 11.98 -1.90
CA TYR A 61 1.09 12.54 -1.43
C TYR A 61 0.33 13.31 -2.52
N ALA A 62 1.02 13.94 -3.49
CA ALA A 62 0.38 14.54 -4.66
C ALA A 62 -0.33 13.46 -5.50
N SER A 63 0.34 12.34 -5.77
CA SER A 63 -0.23 11.19 -6.48
C SER A 63 -1.45 10.63 -5.74
N ARG A 64 -1.36 10.46 -4.43
CA ARG A 64 -2.45 9.97 -3.56
C ARG A 64 -3.66 10.90 -3.57
N SER A 65 -3.45 12.20 -3.41
CA SER A 65 -4.52 13.20 -3.45
C SER A 65 -5.28 13.16 -4.78
N GLN A 66 -4.54 13.04 -5.89
CA GLN A 66 -5.12 12.94 -7.23
C GLN A 66 -5.92 11.65 -7.42
N LEU A 67 -5.40 10.51 -6.94
CA LEU A 67 -6.08 9.23 -6.98
C LEU A 67 -7.36 9.23 -6.14
N LEU A 68 -7.29 9.75 -4.91
CA LEU A 68 -8.43 9.82 -4.01
C LEU A 68 -9.58 10.59 -4.62
N ALA A 69 -9.30 11.81 -5.12
CA ALA A 69 -10.33 12.71 -5.66
C ALA A 69 -10.94 12.20 -6.99
N ASN A 70 -10.16 11.56 -7.86
CA ASN A 70 -10.57 11.27 -9.23
C ASN A 70 -10.90 9.79 -9.49
N LYS A 71 -10.67 8.91 -8.54
CA LYS A 71 -10.99 7.49 -8.72
C LYS A 71 -11.63 6.86 -7.47
N ILE A 72 -11.02 7.03 -6.29
CA ILE A 72 -11.51 6.32 -5.09
C ILE A 72 -12.86 6.87 -4.66
N LEU A 73 -12.96 8.17 -4.37
CA LEU A 73 -14.20 8.79 -3.92
C LEU A 73 -15.36 8.65 -4.94
N PRO A 74 -15.15 8.84 -6.27
CA PRO A 74 -16.19 8.57 -7.25
C PRO A 74 -16.68 7.12 -7.26
N ALA A 75 -15.76 6.14 -7.16
CA ALA A 75 -16.15 4.73 -7.14
C ALA A 75 -16.98 4.39 -5.89
N LEU A 76 -16.58 4.89 -4.73
CA LEU A 76 -17.33 4.72 -3.48
C LEU A 76 -18.71 5.40 -3.56
N ALA A 77 -18.82 6.58 -4.17
CA ALA A 77 -20.10 7.25 -4.38
C ALA A 77 -21.05 6.48 -5.33
N GLU A 78 -20.50 5.62 -6.20
CA GLU A 78 -21.26 4.69 -7.04
C GLU A 78 -21.63 3.39 -6.30
N GLY A 79 -21.31 3.25 -5.01
CA GLY A 79 -21.53 2.04 -4.22
C GLY A 79 -20.56 0.90 -4.52
N LYS A 80 -19.45 1.16 -5.23
CA LYS A 80 -18.43 0.16 -5.53
C LYS A 80 -17.42 0.07 -4.40
N TRP A 81 -16.91 -1.12 -4.18
CA TRP A 81 -15.74 -1.32 -3.31
C TRP A 81 -14.46 -0.89 -4.02
N VAL A 82 -13.42 -0.55 -3.25
CA VAL A 82 -12.11 -0.18 -3.78
C VAL A 82 -11.05 -1.10 -3.20
N ILE A 83 -10.33 -1.82 -4.08
CA ILE A 83 -9.14 -2.59 -3.70
C ILE A 83 -7.92 -1.72 -4.01
N GLY A 84 -7.17 -1.34 -2.99
CA GLY A 84 -5.96 -0.52 -3.12
C GLY A 84 -4.68 -1.34 -2.91
N ASP A 85 -3.76 -1.35 -3.89
CA ASP A 85 -2.37 -1.77 -3.66
C ASP A 85 -1.60 -0.58 -3.10
N ARG A 86 -1.37 -0.58 -1.79
CA ARG A 86 -0.80 0.48 -0.97
C ARG A 86 -1.74 1.67 -0.74
N HIS A 87 -1.52 2.35 0.39
CA HIS A 87 -2.15 3.62 0.77
C HIS A 87 -1.25 4.34 1.78
N ASP A 88 -1.77 5.24 2.60
CA ASP A 88 -1.06 6.08 3.57
C ASP A 88 -0.09 5.31 4.49
N LEU A 89 -0.49 4.13 4.96
CA LEU A 89 0.35 3.23 5.75
C LEU A 89 1.71 2.98 5.09
N SER A 90 1.75 2.85 3.75
CA SER A 90 3.02 2.68 3.03
C SER A 90 3.91 3.91 3.12
N SER A 91 3.37 5.13 3.01
CA SER A 91 4.18 6.35 3.16
C SER A 91 4.67 6.53 4.59
N ARG A 92 3.84 6.22 5.60
CA ARG A 92 4.28 6.24 7.00
C ARG A 92 5.44 5.27 7.24
N ALA A 93 5.42 4.10 6.62
CA ALA A 93 6.50 3.13 6.74
C ALA A 93 7.75 3.55 5.93
N TYR A 94 7.59 3.92 4.66
CA TYR A 94 8.72 4.21 3.76
C TYR A 94 9.31 5.61 4.01
N GLN A 95 8.51 6.66 3.98
CA GLN A 95 8.99 8.02 4.20
C GLN A 95 9.18 8.32 5.70
N GLY A 96 8.22 7.94 6.54
CA GLY A 96 8.36 8.06 8.00
C GLY A 96 9.48 7.17 8.53
N GLY A 97 9.31 5.84 8.51
CA GLY A 97 10.28 4.89 9.05
C GLY A 97 11.58 4.83 8.26
N GLY A 98 11.50 4.63 6.94
CA GLY A 98 12.65 4.44 6.05
C GLY A 98 13.50 5.70 5.86
N ARG A 99 12.87 6.84 5.51
CA ARG A 99 13.55 8.13 5.30
C ARG A 99 13.75 8.93 6.58
N GLY A 100 13.00 8.63 7.65
CA GLY A 100 13.13 9.28 8.94
C GLY A 100 12.37 10.60 9.07
N PHE A 101 11.30 10.80 8.31
CA PHE A 101 10.43 11.96 8.53
C PHE A 101 9.72 11.84 9.87
N ASP A 102 9.64 13.00 10.57
CA ASP A 102 8.93 13.14 11.83
C ASP A 102 7.42 12.86 11.66
N GLU A 103 6.80 12.24 12.68
CA GLU A 103 5.39 11.88 12.62
C GLU A 103 4.46 13.09 12.48
N ASN A 104 4.80 14.24 13.06
CA ASN A 104 3.99 15.45 12.89
C ASN A 104 4.00 15.96 11.45
N ILE A 105 5.12 15.79 10.73
CA ILE A 105 5.19 16.10 9.29
C ILE A 105 4.30 15.14 8.51
N MET A 106 4.40 13.85 8.81
CA MET A 106 3.58 12.81 8.16
C MET A 106 2.09 13.04 8.42
N ASP A 107 1.70 13.36 9.63
CA ASP A 107 0.32 13.67 10.00
C ASP A 107 -0.20 14.94 9.31
N THR A 108 0.62 15.98 9.27
CA THR A 108 0.23 17.24 8.63
C THR A 108 -0.06 17.04 7.16
N ILE A 109 0.84 16.37 6.41
CA ILE A 109 0.67 16.18 4.98
C ILE A 109 -0.47 15.18 4.67
N SER A 110 -0.62 14.14 5.49
CA SER A 110 -1.74 13.21 5.43
C SER A 110 -3.08 13.92 5.63
N ASN A 111 -3.21 14.75 6.66
CA ASN A 111 -4.43 15.50 6.96
C ASN A 111 -4.82 16.47 5.83
N ILE A 112 -3.84 17.17 5.23
CA ILE A 112 -4.08 18.07 4.09
C ILE A 112 -4.61 17.29 2.88
N THR A 113 -4.04 16.13 2.60
CA THR A 113 -4.31 15.38 1.36
C THR A 113 -5.50 14.43 1.47
N LEU A 114 -5.64 13.74 2.59
CA LEU A 114 -6.66 12.71 2.81
C LEU A 114 -7.92 13.24 3.50
N LYS A 115 -7.80 14.33 4.27
CA LYS A 115 -8.95 14.95 4.97
C LYS A 115 -9.73 13.95 5.84
N GLY A 116 -8.99 13.04 6.49
CA GLY A 116 -9.56 12.00 7.33
C GLY A 116 -9.99 10.73 6.61
N PHE A 117 -9.88 10.65 5.28
CA PHE A 117 -10.16 9.41 4.55
C PHE A 117 -9.19 8.29 4.96
N ARG A 118 -9.72 7.11 5.24
CA ARG A 118 -8.96 5.90 5.59
C ARG A 118 -9.59 4.68 4.94
N PRO A 119 -8.82 3.64 4.62
CA PRO A 119 -9.37 2.33 4.29
C PRO A 119 -10.14 1.75 5.48
N ASP A 120 -11.23 1.04 5.21
CA ASP A 120 -12.03 0.36 6.24
C ASP A 120 -11.28 -0.87 6.80
N ILE A 121 -10.47 -1.53 5.97
CA ILE A 121 -9.57 -2.62 6.35
C ILE A 121 -8.26 -2.49 5.59
N THR A 122 -7.15 -2.83 6.24
CA THR A 122 -5.84 -2.96 5.61
C THR A 122 -5.28 -4.35 5.87
N LEU A 123 -4.89 -5.06 4.81
CA LEU A 123 -4.14 -6.31 4.93
C LEU A 123 -2.63 -6.01 4.83
N TYR A 124 -1.93 -6.16 5.93
CA TYR A 124 -0.47 -6.04 5.97
C TYR A 124 0.18 -7.41 5.78
N LEU A 125 0.81 -7.61 4.63
CA LEU A 125 1.55 -8.83 4.31
C LEU A 125 2.95 -8.74 4.93
N ASP A 126 3.11 -9.29 6.12
CA ASP A 126 4.36 -9.25 6.89
C ASP A 126 5.36 -10.28 6.36
N ILE A 127 6.52 -9.81 5.92
CA ILE A 127 7.62 -10.65 5.43
C ILE A 127 8.96 -10.06 5.83
N ASP A 128 9.91 -10.94 6.18
CA ASP A 128 11.29 -10.53 6.42
C ASP A 128 11.86 -9.79 5.20
N PRO A 129 12.48 -8.60 5.37
CA PRO A 129 13.01 -7.80 4.28
C PRO A 129 14.01 -8.54 3.39
N HIS A 130 14.84 -9.44 3.95
CA HIS A 130 15.79 -10.24 3.18
C HIS A 130 15.08 -11.18 2.21
N ILE A 131 14.01 -11.83 2.67
CA ILE A 131 13.19 -12.72 1.82
C ILE A 131 12.45 -11.90 0.77
N GLY A 132 11.82 -10.80 1.17
CA GLY A 132 11.05 -9.93 0.28
C GLY A 132 11.90 -9.35 -0.85
N LEU A 133 13.07 -8.78 -0.53
CA LEU A 133 13.99 -8.25 -1.53
C LEU A 133 14.61 -9.32 -2.43
N SER A 134 14.89 -10.51 -1.90
CA SER A 134 15.33 -11.63 -2.74
C SER A 134 14.28 -11.98 -3.80
N ARG A 135 13.00 -12.04 -3.41
CA ARG A 135 11.88 -12.28 -4.35
C ARG A 135 11.71 -11.13 -5.34
N ALA A 136 11.87 -9.87 -4.91
CA ALA A 136 11.80 -8.71 -5.79
C ALA A 136 12.91 -8.73 -6.84
N LYS A 137 14.15 -9.01 -6.45
CA LYS A 137 15.30 -9.17 -7.36
C LYS A 137 15.10 -10.28 -8.39
N ALA A 138 14.50 -11.40 -7.99
CA ALA A 138 14.22 -12.52 -8.90
C ALA A 138 13.12 -12.20 -9.93
N ARG A 139 12.29 -11.16 -9.70
CA ARG A 139 11.21 -10.72 -10.60
C ARG A 139 11.73 -9.93 -11.81
N GLY A 140 12.87 -9.23 -11.68
CA GLY A 140 13.46 -8.43 -12.75
C GLY A 140 13.96 -7.08 -12.28
N ASP A 141 13.89 -6.05 -13.14
CA ASP A 141 14.44 -4.72 -12.91
C ASP A 141 13.86 -4.06 -11.66
N LEU A 142 14.75 -3.55 -10.82
CA LEU A 142 14.40 -2.86 -9.58
C LEU A 142 14.20 -1.37 -9.85
N ASP A 143 13.17 -0.79 -9.24
CA ASP A 143 12.98 0.66 -9.24
C ASP A 143 13.92 1.36 -8.23
N ARG A 144 13.93 2.70 -8.28
CA ARG A 144 14.79 3.54 -7.44
C ARG A 144 14.67 3.23 -5.93
N ILE A 145 13.48 2.93 -5.44
CA ILE A 145 13.24 2.60 -4.03
C ILE A 145 13.74 1.18 -3.72
N GLU A 146 13.50 0.23 -4.63
CA GLU A 146 13.96 -1.15 -4.47
C GLU A 146 15.50 -1.29 -4.51
N LEU A 147 16.22 -0.26 -4.98
CA LEU A 147 17.69 -0.18 -4.96
C LEU A 147 18.27 0.32 -3.63
N GLU A 148 17.45 0.69 -2.66
CA GLU A 148 17.92 1.14 -1.34
C GLU A 148 18.67 0.03 -0.57
N GLN A 149 19.46 0.44 0.41
CA GLN A 149 20.22 -0.48 1.26
C GLN A 149 19.29 -1.27 2.20
N MET A 150 19.75 -2.43 2.66
CA MET A 150 18.95 -3.33 3.53
C MET A 150 18.47 -2.63 4.80
N GLU A 151 19.28 -1.77 5.39
CA GLU A 151 18.96 -1.01 6.60
C GLU A 151 17.72 -0.12 6.43
N PHE A 152 17.51 0.41 5.21
CA PHE A 152 16.29 1.14 4.89
C PHE A 152 15.07 0.24 5.00
N PHE A 153 15.11 -0.94 4.39
CA PHE A 153 13.99 -1.89 4.42
C PHE A 153 13.73 -2.48 5.82
N ILE A 154 14.76 -2.64 6.64
CA ILE A 154 14.60 -3.04 8.04
C ILE A 154 13.84 -1.95 8.82
N ARG A 155 14.17 -0.66 8.62
CA ARG A 155 13.42 0.45 9.26
C ARG A 155 11.97 0.50 8.77
N VAL A 156 11.75 0.34 7.46
CA VAL A 156 10.39 0.27 6.87
C VAL A 156 9.57 -0.86 7.49
N HIS A 157 10.14 -2.05 7.58
CA HIS A 157 9.49 -3.23 8.16
C HIS A 157 9.13 -3.02 9.64
N ASN A 158 10.07 -2.50 10.43
CA ASN A 158 9.84 -2.23 11.84
C ASN A 158 8.70 -1.20 12.01
N LYS A 159 8.66 -0.15 11.17
CA LYS A 159 7.59 0.86 11.23
C LYS A 159 6.23 0.29 10.83
N TYR A 160 6.16 -0.58 9.82
CA TYR A 160 4.93 -1.28 9.49
C TYR A 160 4.39 -2.09 10.68
N ARG A 161 5.25 -2.85 11.36
CA ARG A 161 4.87 -3.67 12.52
C ARG A 161 4.42 -2.81 13.69
N GLU A 162 5.11 -1.70 13.95
CA GLU A 162 4.72 -0.73 14.97
C GLU A 162 3.30 -0.18 14.70
N LEU A 163 3.05 0.32 13.48
CA LEU A 163 1.75 0.87 13.08
C LEU A 163 0.64 -0.18 13.10
N ALA A 164 0.93 -1.39 12.63
CA ALA A 164 -0.04 -2.49 12.65
C ALA A 164 -0.41 -2.94 14.08
N ALA A 165 0.50 -2.82 15.03
CA ALA A 165 0.21 -3.12 16.43
C ALA A 165 -0.68 -2.07 17.12
N GLN A 166 -0.75 -0.85 16.56
CA GLN A 166 -1.50 0.29 17.12
C GLN A 166 -2.88 0.47 16.51
N ASP A 167 -3.16 -0.13 15.36
CA ASP A 167 -4.41 0.06 14.61
C ASP A 167 -5.10 -1.28 14.34
N THR A 168 -6.26 -1.50 14.95
CA THR A 168 -7.04 -2.74 14.83
C THR A 168 -7.70 -2.92 13.46
N SER A 169 -7.75 -1.89 12.62
CA SER A 169 -8.19 -1.99 11.21
C SER A 169 -7.13 -2.64 10.31
N ILE A 170 -5.90 -2.82 10.83
CA ILE A 170 -4.80 -3.47 10.12
C ILE A 170 -4.72 -4.95 10.52
N VAL A 171 -5.03 -5.83 9.58
CA VAL A 171 -4.90 -7.28 9.74
C VAL A 171 -3.53 -7.71 9.21
N THR A 172 -2.68 -8.22 10.10
CA THR A 172 -1.35 -8.74 9.73
C THR A 172 -1.46 -10.18 9.25
N VAL A 173 -0.98 -10.43 8.03
CA VAL A 173 -0.87 -11.76 7.42
C VAL A 173 0.60 -12.15 7.29
N ASN A 174 0.99 -13.30 7.83
CA ASN A 174 2.35 -13.81 7.71
C ASN A 174 2.63 -14.27 6.27
N ALA A 175 3.31 -13.44 5.48
CA ALA A 175 3.64 -13.73 4.09
C ALA A 175 4.89 -14.62 3.88
N ALA A 176 5.50 -15.10 4.97
CA ALA A 176 6.59 -16.08 4.91
C ALA A 176 6.09 -17.53 4.80
N GLN A 177 4.80 -17.76 5.01
CA GLN A 177 4.15 -19.07 4.88
C GLN A 177 4.09 -19.55 3.42
N THR A 178 3.53 -20.75 3.22
CA THR A 178 3.19 -21.23 1.87
C THR A 178 2.13 -20.31 1.23
N MET A 179 2.15 -20.20 -0.09
CA MET A 179 1.16 -19.39 -0.82
C MET A 179 -0.28 -19.78 -0.47
N LEU A 180 -0.55 -21.09 -0.32
CA LEU A 180 -1.87 -21.57 0.05
C LEU A 180 -2.31 -21.06 1.43
N ALA A 181 -1.44 -21.12 2.43
CA ALA A 181 -1.73 -20.63 3.78
C ALA A 181 -1.96 -19.11 3.79
N VAL A 182 -1.14 -18.33 3.07
CA VAL A 182 -1.34 -16.89 2.91
C VAL A 182 -2.71 -16.58 2.28
N HIS A 183 -3.11 -17.32 1.24
CA HIS A 183 -4.40 -17.13 0.58
C HIS A 183 -5.57 -17.45 1.52
N GLN A 184 -5.45 -18.50 2.35
CA GLN A 184 -6.46 -18.86 3.35
C GLN A 184 -6.60 -17.77 4.42
N ASP A 185 -5.51 -17.24 4.93
CA ASP A 185 -5.53 -16.14 5.92
C ASP A 185 -6.18 -14.88 5.34
N ILE A 186 -5.88 -14.53 4.08
CA ILE A 186 -6.50 -13.41 3.37
C ILE A 186 -8.00 -13.66 3.19
N GLU A 187 -8.38 -14.84 2.72
CA GLU A 187 -9.79 -15.21 2.52
C GLU A 187 -10.57 -15.09 3.83
N GLN A 188 -10.02 -15.63 4.92
CA GLN A 188 -10.66 -15.55 6.23
C GLN A 188 -10.84 -14.10 6.70
N ALA A 189 -9.83 -13.24 6.54
CA ALA A 189 -9.90 -11.84 6.92
C ALA A 189 -10.96 -11.08 6.10
N VAL A 190 -10.98 -11.27 4.78
CA VAL A 190 -11.90 -10.56 3.87
C VAL A 190 -13.34 -11.03 4.07
N VAL A 191 -13.58 -12.34 4.17
CA VAL A 191 -14.94 -12.88 4.41
C VAL A 191 -15.48 -12.41 5.75
N LYS A 192 -14.65 -12.38 6.79
CA LYS A 192 -15.06 -11.82 8.09
C LYS A 192 -15.43 -10.35 7.99
N PHE A 193 -14.63 -9.56 7.24
CA PHE A 193 -14.90 -8.14 7.05
C PHE A 193 -16.21 -7.90 6.28
N ILE A 194 -16.46 -8.65 5.20
CA ILE A 194 -17.73 -8.57 4.45
C ILE A 194 -18.92 -8.86 5.37
N ALA A 195 -18.85 -9.94 6.15
CA ALA A 195 -19.95 -10.31 7.07
C ALA A 195 -20.21 -9.24 8.15
N GLN A 196 -19.24 -8.43 8.51
CA GLN A 196 -19.41 -7.31 9.44
C GLN A 196 -20.02 -6.08 8.75
N ALA A 197 -19.60 -5.79 7.51
CA ALA A 197 -20.13 -4.67 6.72
C ALA A 197 -21.60 -4.85 6.31
N ASP A 198 -22.10 -6.08 6.22
CA ASP A 198 -23.51 -6.38 5.93
C ASP A 198 -24.43 -6.16 7.15
N LEU A 199 -23.88 -5.92 8.34
CA LEU A 199 -24.63 -5.72 9.58
C LEU A 199 -24.78 -4.24 9.97
N ASP A 200 -24.00 -3.35 9.36
CA ASP A 200 -23.99 -1.89 9.58
C ASP A 200 -24.80 -1.16 8.49
#